data_e93c933c05327c92c132f572e3a2dd28
#
_entry.id   e93c933c05327c92c132f572e3a2dd28
#
_cell.length_a   1.000
_cell.length_b   1.000
_cell.length_c   1.000
_cell.angle_alpha   90.00
_cell.angle_beta   90.00
_cell.angle_gamma   90.00
#
_symmetry.space_group_name_H-M   'P 1'
#
loop_
_entity.id
_entity.type
_entity.pdbx_description
1 polymer ?
#
loop_
_entity_poly.entity_id
_entity_poly.type
_entity_poly.pdbx_seq_one_letter_code
_entity_poly.pdbx_strand_id
1 'polypeptide(L)'
;MRVGFALCGAEELRIAVDQVRQPFFCNAAAQAAATEALRHQDEVVRRVERTIAARLELEEGLGRLGLEPAESHANFVWFDLGEDRDEAEIVHGLAERKVLVRAGAALGREGALRVTCGTQQENRRFLAALRDLL
;
A
#
# COMPACT_ATOMS: atom_id res chain seq x y z
N MET A 1 5.72 1.40 13.28
CA MET A 1 6.36 0.15 13.72
C MET A 1 5.86 -0.99 12.86
N ARG A 2 6.69 -1.99 12.59
CA ARG A 2 6.31 -3.15 11.75
C ARG A 2 6.22 -4.37 12.67
N VAL A 3 5.01 -4.84 12.93
CA VAL A 3 4.73 -6.01 13.74
C VAL A 3 3.53 -6.72 13.15
N GLY A 4 3.54 -8.03 13.17
CA GLY A 4 2.42 -8.87 12.80
C GLY A 4 2.43 -10.12 13.69
N PHE A 5 1.34 -10.84 13.69
CA PHE A 5 1.22 -12.12 14.39
C PHE A 5 0.49 -13.13 13.51
N ALA A 6 0.71 -14.39 13.80
CA ALA A 6 -0.02 -15.49 13.19
C ALA A 6 -0.57 -16.41 14.26
N LEU A 7 -1.76 -16.94 14.03
CA LEU A 7 -2.35 -18.01 14.82
C LEU A 7 -2.10 -19.34 14.10
N CYS A 8 -1.35 -20.23 14.73
CA CYS A 8 -1.04 -21.53 14.16
C CYS A 8 -2.05 -22.58 14.67
N GLY A 9 -2.63 -23.35 13.76
CA GLY A 9 -3.59 -24.41 14.09
C GLY A 9 -2.95 -25.67 14.70
N ALA A 10 -1.61 -25.77 14.68
CA ALA A 10 -0.85 -26.89 15.23
C ALA A 10 0.44 -26.40 15.89
N GLU A 11 0.86 -27.05 16.95
CA GLU A 11 2.08 -26.70 17.69
C GLU A 11 3.35 -26.91 16.84
N GLU A 12 3.38 -27.95 16.02
CA GLU A 12 4.49 -28.25 15.12
C GLU A 12 4.73 -27.10 14.12
N LEU A 13 3.65 -26.50 13.62
CA LEU A 13 3.74 -25.35 12.73
C LEU A 13 4.31 -24.12 13.45
N ARG A 14 3.85 -23.87 14.70
CA ARG A 14 4.39 -22.79 15.52
C ARG A 14 5.90 -22.95 15.76
N ILE A 15 6.33 -24.18 16.10
CA ILE A 15 7.75 -24.50 16.32
C ILE A 15 8.56 -24.28 15.02
N ALA A 16 8.05 -24.75 13.87
CA ALA A 16 8.72 -24.59 12.59
C ALA A 16 8.90 -23.10 12.21
N VAL A 17 7.87 -22.28 12.44
CA VAL A 17 7.96 -20.81 12.24
C VAL A 17 9.00 -20.19 13.18
N ASP A 18 9.02 -20.59 14.47
CA ASP A 18 9.99 -20.08 15.43
C ASP A 18 11.45 -20.45 15.08
N GLN A 19 11.68 -21.60 14.45
CA GLN A 19 13.01 -22.05 14.03
C GLN A 19 13.60 -21.23 12.86
N VAL A 20 12.74 -20.73 11.97
CA VAL A 20 13.19 -20.00 10.76
C VAL A 20 13.16 -18.48 10.90
N ARG A 21 12.54 -17.95 11.95
CA ARG A 21 12.49 -16.52 12.18
C ARG A 21 13.83 -15.97 12.63
N GLN A 22 14.11 -14.71 12.23
CA GLN A 22 15.34 -14.03 12.66
C GLN A 22 15.32 -13.74 14.17
N PRO A 23 16.43 -13.90 14.88
CA PRO A 23 16.55 -13.44 16.27
C PRO A 23 16.23 -11.95 16.38
N PHE A 24 15.56 -11.55 17.47
CA PHE A 24 15.19 -10.14 17.73
C PHE A 24 14.37 -9.46 16.64
N PHE A 25 13.67 -10.21 15.80
CA PHE A 25 12.86 -9.71 14.68
C PHE A 25 11.77 -8.70 15.10
N CYS A 26 11.32 -8.73 16.34
CA CYS A 26 10.32 -7.81 16.87
C CYS A 26 10.80 -7.20 18.20
N ASN A 27 10.98 -5.89 18.23
CA ASN A 27 11.43 -5.19 19.43
C ASN A 27 10.30 -5.00 20.46
N ALA A 28 10.67 -4.79 21.73
CA ALA A 28 9.71 -4.65 22.84
C ALA A 28 8.72 -3.49 22.66
N ALA A 29 9.16 -2.37 22.09
CA ALA A 29 8.28 -1.23 21.84
C ALA A 29 7.20 -1.57 20.79
N ALA A 30 7.54 -2.32 19.73
CA ALA A 30 6.57 -2.79 18.74
C ALA A 30 5.56 -3.76 19.36
N GLN A 31 6.01 -4.68 20.23
CA GLN A 31 5.12 -5.61 20.93
C GLN A 31 4.15 -4.88 21.86
N ALA A 32 4.63 -3.95 22.68
CA ALA A 32 3.80 -3.15 23.57
C ALA A 32 2.76 -2.35 22.79
N ALA A 33 3.16 -1.69 21.69
CA ALA A 33 2.25 -0.91 20.86
C ALA A 33 1.22 -1.79 20.14
N ALA A 34 1.59 -2.98 19.68
CA ALA A 34 0.64 -3.91 19.06
C ALA A 34 -0.39 -4.41 20.08
N THR A 35 0.07 -4.76 21.29
CA THR A 35 -0.81 -5.18 22.39
C THR A 35 -1.81 -4.09 22.74
N GLU A 36 -1.36 -2.83 22.81
CA GLU A 36 -2.24 -1.70 23.09
C GLU A 36 -3.20 -1.43 21.93
N ALA A 37 -2.74 -1.51 20.68
CA ALA A 37 -3.59 -1.31 19.51
C ALA A 37 -4.74 -2.34 19.43
N LEU A 38 -4.54 -3.56 19.89
CA LEU A 38 -5.59 -4.59 19.94
C LEU A 38 -6.72 -4.24 20.92
N ARG A 39 -6.51 -3.34 21.86
CA ARG A 39 -7.55 -2.86 22.80
C ARG A 39 -8.45 -1.78 22.19
N HIS A 40 -8.04 -1.20 21.05
CA HIS A 40 -8.72 -0.07 20.39
C HIS A 40 -9.32 -0.50 19.05
N GLN A 41 -10.18 -1.53 19.06
CA GLN A 41 -10.78 -2.08 17.84
C GLN A 41 -11.70 -1.08 17.12
N ASP A 42 -12.33 -0.17 17.84
CA ASP A 42 -13.11 0.94 17.28
C ASP A 42 -12.26 1.87 16.41
N GLU A 43 -11.03 2.14 16.82
CA GLU A 43 -10.09 2.94 16.02
C GLU A 43 -9.59 2.17 14.79
N VAL A 44 -9.37 0.85 14.92
CA VAL A 44 -9.00 -0.01 13.78
C VAL A 44 -10.10 0.02 12.72
N VAL A 45 -11.35 -0.17 13.13
CA VAL A 45 -12.51 -0.13 12.21
C VAL A 45 -12.59 1.22 11.48
N ARG A 46 -12.51 2.32 12.22
CA ARG A 46 -12.53 3.67 11.62
C ARG A 46 -11.41 3.90 10.60
N ARG A 47 -10.20 3.39 10.86
CA ARG A 47 -9.07 3.48 9.93
C ARG A 47 -9.28 2.62 8.70
N VAL A 48 -9.80 1.42 8.85
CA VAL A 48 -10.14 0.54 7.74
C VAL A 48 -11.18 1.19 6.83
N GLU A 49 -12.27 1.73 7.39
CA GLU A 49 -13.30 2.43 6.62
C GLU A 49 -12.74 3.62 5.83
N ARG A 50 -11.88 4.45 6.46
CA ARG A 50 -11.20 5.55 5.76
C ARG A 50 -10.29 5.06 4.64
N THR A 51 -9.58 3.95 4.84
CA THR A 51 -8.70 3.37 3.82
C THR A 51 -9.50 2.83 2.65
N ILE A 52 -10.64 2.18 2.92
CA ILE A 52 -11.56 1.70 1.87
C ILE A 52 -12.08 2.88 1.05
N ALA A 53 -12.56 3.93 1.70
CA ALA A 53 -13.06 5.12 1.02
C ALA A 53 -11.96 5.78 0.16
N ALA A 54 -10.75 5.92 0.70
CA ALA A 54 -9.60 6.48 0.00
C ALA A 54 -9.18 5.63 -1.22
N ARG A 55 -9.27 4.29 -1.10
CA ARG A 55 -8.99 3.38 -2.20
C ARG A 55 -10.01 3.52 -3.32
N LEU A 56 -11.29 3.51 -3.00
CA LEU A 56 -12.36 3.69 -3.98
C LEU A 56 -12.23 5.04 -4.73
N GLU A 57 -11.87 6.12 -4.02
CA GLU A 57 -11.59 7.42 -4.65
C GLU A 57 -10.44 7.35 -5.65
N LEU A 58 -9.35 6.62 -5.32
CA LEU A 58 -8.23 6.40 -6.23
C LEU A 58 -8.62 5.56 -7.44
N GLU A 59 -9.31 4.44 -7.23
CA GLU A 59 -9.78 3.53 -8.29
C GLU A 59 -10.68 4.28 -9.29
N GLU A 60 -11.65 5.04 -8.79
CA GLU A 60 -12.53 5.87 -9.62
C GLU A 60 -11.75 6.97 -10.35
N GLY A 61 -10.80 7.62 -9.65
CA GLY A 61 -9.95 8.66 -10.22
C GLY A 61 -9.07 8.15 -11.34
N LEU A 62 -8.47 6.98 -11.18
CA LEU A 62 -7.68 6.30 -12.21
C LEU A 62 -8.55 5.89 -13.41
N GLY A 63 -9.74 5.35 -13.16
CA GLY A 63 -10.71 5.03 -14.22
C GLY A 63 -11.07 6.25 -15.08
N ARG A 64 -11.24 7.43 -14.48
CA ARG A 64 -11.46 8.68 -15.22
C ARG A 64 -10.26 9.12 -16.07
N LEU A 65 -9.05 8.66 -15.76
CA LEU A 65 -7.84 8.87 -16.55
C LEU A 65 -7.61 7.77 -17.60
N GLY A 66 -8.55 6.84 -17.75
CA GLY A 66 -8.45 5.71 -18.69
C GLY A 66 -7.50 4.60 -18.23
N LEU A 67 -7.20 4.54 -16.94
CA LEU A 67 -6.39 3.49 -16.34
C LEU A 67 -7.28 2.49 -15.60
N GLU A 68 -6.92 1.20 -15.67
CA GLU A 68 -7.69 0.14 -15.02
C GLU A 68 -6.90 -0.40 -13.81
N PRO A 69 -7.24 0.01 -12.57
CA PRO A 69 -6.61 -0.53 -11.39
C PRO A 69 -7.05 -1.99 -11.18
N ALA A 70 -6.10 -2.83 -10.76
CA ALA A 70 -6.40 -4.18 -10.33
C ALA A 70 -7.28 -4.17 -9.07
N GLU A 71 -8.14 -5.16 -8.93
CA GLU A 71 -8.95 -5.34 -7.72
C GLU A 71 -8.04 -5.39 -6.47
N SER A 72 -8.37 -4.58 -5.46
CA SER A 72 -7.57 -4.46 -4.26
C SER A 72 -8.41 -4.50 -2.99
N HIS A 73 -7.93 -5.24 -2.00
CA HIS A 73 -8.40 -5.20 -0.61
C HIS A 73 -7.32 -4.67 0.35
N ALA A 74 -6.23 -4.13 -0.22
CA ALA A 74 -5.10 -3.57 0.53
C ALA A 74 -5.26 -2.06 0.77
N ASN A 75 -4.24 -1.46 1.36
CA ASN A 75 -4.11 -0.02 1.53
C ASN A 75 -3.38 0.66 0.36
N PHE A 76 -3.39 0.05 -0.81
CA PHE A 76 -2.80 0.58 -2.04
C PHE A 76 -3.60 0.11 -3.25
N VAL A 77 -3.43 0.80 -4.36
CA VAL A 77 -3.89 0.42 -5.69
C VAL A 77 -2.69 0.05 -6.55
N TRP A 78 -2.92 -0.87 -7.49
CA TRP A 78 -1.97 -1.28 -8.52
C TRP A 78 -2.61 -1.12 -9.89
N PHE A 79 -1.89 -0.55 -10.85
CA PHE A 79 -2.38 -0.38 -12.20
C PHE A 79 -1.24 -0.34 -13.22
N ASP A 80 -1.51 -0.75 -14.44
CA ASP A 80 -0.60 -0.64 -15.58
C ASP A 80 -0.76 0.73 -16.24
N LEU A 81 0.35 1.30 -16.69
CA LEU A 81 0.38 2.61 -17.37
C LEU A 81 -0.08 2.51 -18.85
N GLY A 82 -0.02 1.30 -19.43
CA GLY A 82 -0.17 1.06 -20.86
C GLY A 82 1.16 1.04 -21.61
N GLU A 83 1.13 0.58 -22.86
CA GLU A 83 2.35 0.30 -23.66
C GLU A 83 3.08 1.57 -24.12
N ASP A 84 2.37 2.68 -24.26
CA ASP A 84 2.90 3.93 -24.84
C ASP A 84 3.51 4.87 -23.78
N ARG A 85 3.66 4.45 -22.52
CA ARG A 85 4.09 5.32 -21.42
C ARG A 85 5.34 4.78 -20.73
N ASP A 86 6.32 5.64 -20.55
CA ASP A 86 7.55 5.32 -19.82
C ASP A 86 7.31 5.43 -18.30
N GLU A 87 7.44 4.31 -17.60
CA GLU A 87 7.30 4.24 -16.14
C GLU A 87 8.30 5.14 -15.44
N ALA A 88 9.56 5.18 -15.91
CA ALA A 88 10.62 5.94 -15.26
C ALA A 88 10.37 7.46 -15.40
N GLU A 89 9.93 7.92 -16.55
CA GLU A 89 9.56 9.33 -16.78
C GLU A 89 8.38 9.74 -15.89
N ILE A 90 7.34 8.91 -15.79
CA ILE A 90 6.18 9.21 -14.94
C ILE A 90 6.56 9.22 -13.46
N VAL A 91 7.33 8.23 -12.98
CA VAL A 91 7.80 8.19 -11.60
C VAL A 91 8.67 9.41 -11.27
N HIS A 92 9.56 9.80 -12.20
CA HIS A 92 10.39 10.99 -12.04
C HIS A 92 9.54 12.28 -12.01
N GLY A 93 8.64 12.46 -12.95
CA GLY A 93 7.74 13.60 -13.02
C GLY A 93 6.81 13.74 -11.81
N LEU A 94 6.34 12.62 -11.24
CA LEU A 94 5.61 12.61 -9.98
C LEU A 94 6.50 13.04 -8.81
N ALA A 95 7.74 12.54 -8.75
CA ALA A 95 8.69 12.89 -7.69
C ALA A 95 9.07 14.39 -7.71
N GLU A 96 9.24 15.01 -8.88
CA GLU A 96 9.45 16.45 -9.02
C GLU A 96 8.28 17.26 -8.42
N ARG A 97 7.06 16.75 -8.55
CA ARG A 97 5.83 17.31 -7.97
C ARG A 97 5.64 16.94 -6.49
N LYS A 98 6.66 16.31 -5.85
CA LYS A 98 6.65 15.86 -4.46
C LYS A 98 5.57 14.80 -4.19
N VAL A 99 5.30 13.95 -5.18
CA VAL A 99 4.43 12.78 -5.09
C VAL A 99 5.30 11.54 -5.29
N LEU A 100 5.43 10.73 -4.25
CA LEU A 100 6.25 9.52 -4.27
C LEU A 100 5.37 8.29 -4.43
N VAL A 101 5.64 7.50 -5.46
CA VAL A 101 4.97 6.24 -5.77
C VAL A 101 5.98 5.10 -5.83
N ARG A 102 5.52 3.88 -5.93
CA ARG A 102 6.39 2.73 -6.14
C ARG A 102 6.32 2.28 -7.60
N ALA A 103 7.46 2.32 -8.26
CA ALA A 103 7.65 1.78 -9.60
C ALA A 103 7.37 0.26 -9.63
N GLY A 104 6.68 -0.22 -10.65
CA GLY A 104 6.37 -1.62 -10.85
C GLY A 104 7.60 -2.44 -11.16
N ALA A 105 8.56 -1.89 -11.91
CA ALA A 105 9.87 -2.52 -12.18
C ALA A 105 10.58 -2.95 -10.88
N ALA A 106 10.50 -2.13 -9.82
CA ALA A 106 11.05 -2.48 -8.51
C ALA A 106 10.30 -3.63 -7.79
N LEU A 107 9.18 -4.09 -8.36
CA LEU A 107 8.33 -5.18 -7.86
C LEU A 107 8.20 -6.32 -8.87
N GLY A 108 9.02 -6.30 -9.94
CA GLY A 108 9.08 -7.36 -10.96
C GLY A 108 8.09 -7.18 -12.13
N ARG A 109 7.43 -6.03 -12.26
CA ARG A 109 6.54 -5.71 -13.39
C ARG A 109 6.76 -4.28 -13.86
N GLU A 110 7.56 -4.12 -14.91
CA GLU A 110 7.76 -2.85 -15.60
C GLU A 110 6.47 -2.36 -16.25
N GLY A 111 6.30 -1.04 -16.37
CA GLY A 111 5.11 -0.41 -16.94
C GLY A 111 3.92 -0.31 -15.98
N ALA A 112 4.12 -0.55 -14.68
CA ALA A 112 3.08 -0.48 -13.68
C ALA A 112 3.45 0.42 -12.50
N LEU A 113 2.44 0.88 -11.75
CA LEU A 113 2.63 1.66 -10.52
C LEU A 113 1.85 1.06 -9.36
N ARG A 114 2.46 1.15 -8.16
CA ARG A 114 1.77 0.92 -6.89
C ARG A 114 1.66 2.22 -6.11
N VAL A 115 0.44 2.59 -5.77
CA VAL A 115 0.14 3.84 -5.06
C VAL A 115 -0.57 3.53 -3.75
N THR A 116 0.02 3.96 -2.64
CA THR A 116 -0.59 3.81 -1.31
C THR A 116 -1.74 4.81 -1.15
N CYS A 117 -2.85 4.34 -0.60
CA CYS A 117 -3.99 5.20 -0.29
C CYS A 117 -3.61 6.22 0.78
N GLY A 118 -3.68 7.49 0.44
CA GLY A 118 -3.44 8.61 1.32
C GLY A 118 -4.74 9.23 1.85
N THR A 119 -4.62 10.43 2.40
CA THR A 119 -5.77 11.29 2.67
C THR A 119 -6.42 11.74 1.37
N GLN A 120 -7.65 12.22 1.43
CA GLN A 120 -8.35 12.74 0.25
C GLN A 120 -7.54 13.82 -0.49
N GLN A 121 -6.85 14.69 0.26
CA GLN A 121 -6.00 15.73 -0.32
C GLN A 121 -4.78 15.14 -1.05
N GLU A 122 -4.14 14.14 -0.47
CA GLU A 122 -3.00 13.45 -1.09
C GLU A 122 -3.41 12.67 -2.33
N ASN A 123 -4.54 11.96 -2.29
CA ASN A 123 -5.08 11.25 -3.43
C ASN A 123 -5.39 12.19 -4.59
N ARG A 124 -6.06 13.32 -4.33
CA ARG A 124 -6.36 14.35 -5.35
C ARG A 124 -5.09 14.96 -5.94
N ARG A 125 -4.08 15.23 -5.10
CA ARG A 125 -2.78 15.73 -5.56
C ARG A 125 -2.10 14.73 -6.48
N PHE A 126 -2.09 13.45 -6.10
CA PHE A 126 -1.55 12.38 -6.94
C PHE A 126 -2.28 12.30 -8.29
N LEU A 127 -3.62 12.22 -8.28
CA LEU A 127 -4.42 12.12 -9.52
C LEU A 127 -4.23 13.33 -10.43
N ALA A 128 -4.13 14.54 -9.88
CA ALA A 128 -3.85 15.74 -10.66
C ALA A 128 -2.45 15.69 -11.27
N ALA A 129 -1.42 15.34 -10.48
CA ALA A 129 -0.06 15.23 -10.96
C ALA A 129 0.09 14.12 -12.03
N LEU A 130 -0.57 13.00 -11.86
CA LEU A 130 -0.56 11.90 -12.82
C LEU A 130 -1.24 12.33 -14.14
N ARG A 131 -2.41 12.95 -14.08
CA ARG A 131 -3.12 13.45 -15.28
C ARG A 131 -2.25 14.35 -16.13
N ASP A 132 -1.45 15.21 -15.50
CA ASP A 132 -0.60 16.17 -16.20
C ASP A 132 0.66 15.52 -16.82
N LEU A 133 0.89 14.23 -16.57
CA LEU A 133 1.99 13.42 -17.08
C LEU A 133 1.56 12.36 -18.11
N LEU A 134 0.27 12.06 -18.18
CA LEU A 134 -0.31 11.11 -19.15
C LEU A 134 -0.59 11.77 -20.49
#